data_92e8a3b666fcc2ea5c41423e742fdc34
#
_entry.id   92e8a3b666fcc2ea5c41423e742fdc34
#
_cell.length_a   1.000
_cell.length_b   1.000
_cell.length_c   1.000
_cell.angle_alpha   90.00
_cell.angle_beta   90.00
_cell.angle_gamma   90.00
#
_symmetry.space_group_name_H-M   'P 1'
#
loop_
_entity.id
_entity.type
_entity.pdbx_description
1 polymer ?
#
loop_
_entity_poly.entity_id
_entity_poly.type
_entity_poly.pdbx_seq_one_letter_code
_entity_poly.pdbx_strand_id
1 'polypeptide(L)'
;MEETEKRSEKEPERAETAQERTHAALSDLRGYGTAVAENRREHFQCISVIGQVEGHYLLPDGQKATKYEHLIPLLVSIEEDDGIDGLLVMLNTMGGDVEAGLAIAEIIASMTKPSVSLVLGGSHSIGVPLAAAAKRSLIVPSASMTLHPVRVNGMIVGVEQSFRYMREMQDRIVRFICSHSRAKAEKINELMMRPDQMATDCGTILEAEEAVAYGIVDEVGGLDRALSILREMKAKRSENKNEISSLSKKGEKD
;
A
#
# COMPACT_ATOMS: atom_id res chain seq x y z
N MET A 1 -11.45 -57.01 29.32
CA MET A 1 -10.72 -56.30 28.28
C MET A 1 -11.18 -54.86 28.39
N GLU A 2 -10.43 -54.06 29.16
CA GLU A 2 -10.68 -52.62 29.35
C GLU A 2 -9.82 -51.87 28.33
N GLU A 3 -10.48 -51.13 27.41
CA GLU A 3 -9.82 -50.16 26.55
C GLU A 3 -9.63 -48.84 27.30
N THR A 4 -8.40 -48.54 27.63
CA THR A 4 -7.99 -47.25 28.20
C THR A 4 -7.91 -46.21 27.09
N GLU A 5 -8.90 -45.29 27.03
CA GLU A 5 -8.85 -44.06 26.25
C GLU A 5 -7.69 -43.17 26.72
N LYS A 6 -6.67 -43.03 25.91
CA LYS A 6 -5.62 -42.00 26.08
C LYS A 6 -6.20 -40.63 25.70
N ARG A 7 -6.60 -39.84 26.70
CA ARG A 7 -6.78 -38.39 26.56
C ARG A 7 -5.44 -37.76 26.22
N SER A 8 -5.31 -37.21 25.03
CA SER A 8 -4.20 -36.35 24.67
C SER A 8 -4.36 -35.00 25.40
N GLU A 9 -3.56 -34.82 26.42
CA GLU A 9 -3.39 -33.51 27.06
C GLU A 9 -2.72 -32.58 26.03
N LYS A 10 -3.46 -31.58 25.54
CA LYS A 10 -2.88 -30.42 24.80
C LYS A 10 -2.03 -29.67 25.82
N GLU A 11 -0.72 -29.61 25.59
CA GLU A 11 0.17 -28.70 26.32
C GLU A 11 -0.36 -27.26 26.17
N PRO A 12 -0.38 -26.46 27.25
CA PRO A 12 -0.79 -25.09 27.18
C PRO A 12 0.23 -24.33 26.30
N GLU A 13 -0.27 -23.68 25.27
CA GLU A 13 0.47 -22.77 24.38
C GLU A 13 1.24 -21.76 25.26
N ARG A 14 2.57 -21.85 25.25
CA ARG A 14 3.45 -21.01 26.09
C ARG A 14 3.32 -19.58 25.61
N ALA A 15 2.77 -18.69 26.44
CA ALA A 15 2.68 -17.26 26.11
C ALA A 15 4.08 -16.72 25.83
N GLU A 16 4.27 -16.20 24.61
CA GLU A 16 5.51 -15.57 24.16
C GLU A 16 5.90 -14.41 25.08
N THR A 17 7.15 -14.38 25.49
CA THR A 17 7.66 -13.28 26.34
C THR A 17 7.76 -11.97 25.53
N ALA A 18 7.72 -10.84 26.21
CA ALA A 18 7.91 -9.53 25.58
C ALA A 18 9.25 -9.43 24.80
N GLN A 19 10.28 -10.12 25.27
CA GLN A 19 11.59 -10.18 24.61
C GLN A 19 11.56 -11.00 23.31
N GLU A 20 10.87 -12.14 23.30
CA GLU A 20 10.70 -12.97 22.08
C GLU A 20 9.92 -12.21 20.99
N ARG A 21 8.84 -11.51 21.36
CA ARG A 21 8.08 -10.64 20.43
C ARG A 21 8.92 -9.50 19.88
N THR A 22 9.71 -8.83 20.70
CA THR A 22 10.62 -7.77 20.26
C THR A 22 11.68 -8.30 19.30
N HIS A 23 12.21 -9.48 19.54
CA HIS A 23 13.22 -10.10 18.67
C HIS A 23 12.62 -10.53 17.33
N ALA A 24 11.42 -11.10 17.30
CA ALA A 24 10.68 -11.45 16.09
C ALA A 24 10.38 -10.17 15.25
N ALA A 25 9.85 -9.12 15.87
CA ALA A 25 9.57 -7.85 15.22
C ALA A 25 10.82 -7.20 14.62
N LEU A 26 11.97 -7.28 15.29
CA LEU A 26 13.26 -6.78 14.75
C LEU A 26 13.77 -7.64 13.59
N SER A 27 13.53 -8.94 13.61
CA SER A 27 13.85 -9.85 12.51
C SER A 27 13.01 -9.53 11.26
N ASP A 28 11.72 -9.34 11.43
CA ASP A 28 10.79 -8.99 10.35
C ASP A 28 11.10 -7.61 9.76
N LEU A 29 11.44 -6.64 10.61
CA LEU A 29 11.86 -5.32 10.17
C LEU A 29 13.15 -5.37 9.33
N ARG A 30 14.12 -6.21 9.73
CA ARG A 30 15.38 -6.39 8.99
C ARG A 30 15.20 -7.17 7.70
N GLY A 31 14.35 -8.19 7.71
CA GLY A 31 14.13 -9.08 6.56
C GLY A 31 13.20 -8.51 5.50
N TYR A 32 12.11 -7.90 5.93
CA TYR A 32 10.99 -7.55 5.05
C TYR A 32 10.61 -6.06 5.08
N GLY A 33 11.22 -5.25 5.94
CA GLY A 33 10.87 -3.83 6.11
C GLY A 33 9.45 -3.63 6.65
N THR A 34 8.97 -4.59 7.44
CA THR A 34 7.63 -4.60 8.02
C THR A 34 7.68 -4.63 9.55
N ALA A 35 6.68 -4.07 10.19
CA ALA A 35 6.53 -4.12 11.64
C ALA A 35 5.05 -4.08 12.03
N VAL A 36 4.72 -4.69 13.15
CA VAL A 36 3.40 -4.55 13.77
C VAL A 36 3.43 -3.39 14.77
N ALA A 37 2.56 -2.42 14.56
CA ALA A 37 2.32 -1.36 15.53
C ALA A 37 1.23 -1.83 16.49
N GLU A 38 1.64 -2.31 17.65
CA GLU A 38 0.79 -2.97 18.62
C GLU A 38 0.56 -2.08 19.86
N ASN A 39 -0.68 -1.97 20.27
CA ASN A 39 -1.04 -1.53 21.61
C ASN A 39 -2.05 -2.52 22.22
N ARG A 40 -2.46 -2.31 23.48
CA ARG A 40 -3.38 -3.24 24.18
C ARG A 40 -4.74 -3.43 23.51
N ARG A 41 -5.08 -2.68 22.47
CA ARG A 41 -6.42 -2.66 21.83
C ARG A 41 -6.39 -2.79 20.32
N GLU A 42 -5.24 -2.57 19.68
CA GLU A 42 -5.15 -2.43 18.23
C GLU A 42 -3.85 -3.00 17.69
N HIS A 43 -3.95 -3.72 16.58
CA HIS A 43 -2.84 -4.36 15.89
C HIS A 43 -2.83 -3.88 14.43
N PHE A 44 -2.00 -2.91 14.11
CA PHE A 44 -1.84 -2.42 12.75
C PHE A 44 -0.54 -2.95 12.15
N GLN A 45 -0.64 -3.60 11.00
CA GLN A 45 0.55 -3.99 10.24
C GLN A 45 1.09 -2.79 9.49
N CYS A 46 2.40 -2.53 9.65
CA CYS A 46 3.11 -1.52 8.88
C CYS A 46 3.97 -2.20 7.82
N ILE A 47 3.84 -1.74 6.57
CA ILE A 47 4.74 -2.10 5.49
C ILE A 47 5.40 -0.83 4.94
N SER A 48 6.59 -0.98 4.35
CA SER A 48 7.29 0.14 3.74
C SER A 48 7.64 -0.16 2.29
N VAL A 49 7.37 0.81 1.41
CA VAL A 49 7.82 0.80 0.02
C VAL A 49 8.92 1.86 -0.09
N ILE A 50 10.17 1.40 -0.09
CA ILE A 50 11.35 2.25 -0.02
C ILE A 50 12.29 1.93 -1.17
N GLY A 51 12.87 2.98 -1.78
CA GLY A 51 13.78 2.85 -2.91
C GLY A 51 13.05 2.56 -4.21
N GLN A 52 13.61 1.74 -5.07
CA GLN A 52 13.02 1.39 -6.36
C GLN A 52 12.05 0.22 -6.22
N VAL A 53 10.92 0.28 -6.88
CA VAL A 53 10.01 -0.88 -7.03
C VAL A 53 10.64 -1.84 -8.03
N GLU A 54 11.12 -2.99 -7.53
CA GLU A 54 11.74 -4.04 -8.33
C GLU A 54 10.66 -4.91 -8.96
N GLY A 55 10.81 -5.19 -10.26
CA GLY A 55 9.90 -6.03 -11.04
C GLY A 55 10.52 -7.38 -11.40
N HIS A 56 10.36 -7.78 -12.66
CA HIS A 56 10.85 -9.08 -13.16
C HIS A 56 12.37 -9.16 -13.32
N TYR A 57 13.08 -8.03 -13.29
CA TYR A 57 14.54 -7.96 -13.40
C TYR A 57 15.14 -7.59 -12.05
N LEU A 58 16.13 -8.38 -11.62
CA LEU A 58 16.87 -8.09 -10.40
C LEU A 58 17.67 -6.80 -10.54
N LEU A 59 17.57 -5.96 -9.54
CA LEU A 59 18.40 -4.75 -9.45
C LEU A 59 19.82 -5.10 -8.97
N PRO A 60 20.82 -4.27 -9.29
CA PRO A 60 22.19 -4.47 -8.82
C PRO A 60 22.28 -4.53 -7.29
N ASP A 61 23.19 -5.36 -6.78
CA ASP A 61 23.48 -5.44 -5.36
C ASP A 61 23.87 -4.05 -4.78
N GLY A 62 23.31 -3.73 -3.63
CA GLY A 62 23.52 -2.43 -2.98
C GLY A 62 22.50 -1.34 -3.35
N GLN A 63 21.66 -1.53 -4.34
CA GLN A 63 20.53 -0.66 -4.62
C GLN A 63 19.36 -0.99 -3.70
N LYS A 64 18.82 0.05 -3.02
CA LYS A 64 17.61 -0.15 -2.21
C LYS A 64 16.40 -0.38 -3.10
N ALA A 65 15.73 -1.50 -2.90
CA ALA A 65 14.56 -1.91 -3.65
C ALA A 65 13.47 -2.47 -2.75
N THR A 66 12.24 -2.32 -3.21
CA THR A 66 11.08 -3.03 -2.68
C THR A 66 10.71 -4.11 -3.66
N LYS A 67 10.77 -5.36 -3.22
CA LYS A 67 10.49 -6.56 -4.04
C LYS A 67 9.01 -6.90 -3.96
N TYR A 68 8.34 -6.82 -5.09
CA TYR A 68 6.88 -7.04 -5.15
C TYR A 68 6.49 -8.48 -4.80
N GLU A 69 7.32 -9.47 -5.13
CA GLU A 69 7.11 -10.87 -4.81
C GLU A 69 7.16 -11.18 -3.29
N HIS A 70 7.75 -10.28 -2.49
CA HIS A 70 7.71 -10.36 -1.04
C HIS A 70 6.47 -9.66 -0.46
N LEU A 71 6.05 -8.54 -1.06
CA LEU A 71 4.90 -7.79 -0.57
C LEU A 71 3.56 -8.46 -0.88
N ILE A 72 3.42 -9.08 -2.05
CA ILE A 72 2.16 -9.73 -2.45
C ILE A 72 1.70 -10.79 -1.45
N PRO A 73 2.49 -11.83 -1.10
CA PRO A 73 2.07 -12.83 -0.14
C PRO A 73 1.89 -12.24 1.27
N LEU A 74 2.68 -11.24 1.66
CA LEU A 74 2.53 -10.54 2.93
C LEU A 74 1.17 -9.80 3.01
N LEU A 75 0.77 -9.10 1.95
CA LEU A 75 -0.53 -8.41 1.90
C LEU A 75 -1.70 -9.38 1.97
N VAL A 76 -1.60 -10.54 1.31
CA VAL A 76 -2.60 -11.61 1.43
C VAL A 76 -2.66 -12.13 2.86
N SER A 77 -1.52 -12.39 3.50
CA SER A 77 -1.47 -12.83 4.90
C SER A 77 -2.08 -11.79 5.85
N ILE A 78 -1.82 -10.49 5.63
CA ILE A 78 -2.43 -9.41 6.41
C ILE A 78 -3.95 -9.39 6.24
N GLU A 79 -4.46 -9.58 5.03
CA GLU A 79 -5.91 -9.59 4.78
C GLU A 79 -6.61 -10.75 5.50
N GLU A 80 -6.00 -11.93 5.52
CA GLU A 80 -6.58 -13.16 6.12
C GLU A 80 -6.41 -13.25 7.64
N ASP A 81 -5.45 -12.53 8.23
CA ASP A 81 -5.17 -12.61 9.67
C ASP A 81 -6.18 -11.77 10.49
N ASP A 82 -7.10 -12.44 11.17
CA ASP A 82 -8.10 -11.79 12.04
C ASP A 82 -7.48 -10.99 13.21
N GLY A 83 -6.25 -11.27 13.58
CA GLY A 83 -5.49 -10.52 14.60
C GLY A 83 -5.02 -9.15 14.13
N ILE A 84 -5.02 -8.89 12.81
CA ILE A 84 -4.59 -7.61 12.24
C ILE A 84 -5.82 -6.74 11.92
N ASP A 85 -5.87 -5.56 12.53
CA ASP A 85 -6.98 -4.61 12.43
C ASP A 85 -6.92 -3.69 11.21
N GLY A 86 -5.75 -3.49 10.64
CA GLY A 86 -5.55 -2.61 9.49
C GLY A 86 -4.11 -2.51 9.02
N LEU A 87 -3.91 -1.82 7.92
CA LEU A 87 -2.63 -1.67 7.21
C LEU A 87 -2.21 -0.21 7.14
N LEU A 88 -0.96 0.07 7.53
CA LEU A 88 -0.26 1.32 7.25
C LEU A 88 0.82 1.08 6.19
N VAL A 89 0.70 1.76 5.04
CA VAL A 89 1.68 1.72 3.96
C VAL A 89 2.53 2.98 4.01
N MET A 90 3.79 2.85 4.35
CA MET A 90 4.74 3.97 4.38
C MET A 90 5.51 4.03 3.05
N LEU A 91 5.54 5.21 2.42
CA LEU A 91 6.09 5.41 1.09
C LEU A 91 7.26 6.38 1.11
N ASN A 92 8.40 5.94 0.59
CA ASN A 92 9.54 6.77 0.21
C ASN A 92 10.24 6.13 -1.00
N THR A 93 9.63 6.27 -2.17
CA THR A 93 10.03 5.57 -3.39
C THR A 93 10.23 6.52 -4.56
N MET A 94 11.24 6.22 -5.36
CA MET A 94 11.47 6.87 -6.65
C MET A 94 10.62 6.28 -7.79
N GLY A 95 9.81 5.27 -7.50
CA GLY A 95 9.08 4.49 -8.50
C GLY A 95 9.87 3.26 -8.95
N GLY A 96 9.61 2.76 -10.15
CA GLY A 96 10.28 1.59 -10.68
C GLY A 96 9.42 0.84 -11.70
N ASP A 97 9.36 -0.48 -11.60
CA ASP A 97 8.60 -1.34 -12.52
C ASP A 97 7.09 -1.07 -12.40
N VAL A 98 6.46 -0.79 -13.55
CA VAL A 98 5.04 -0.40 -13.62
C VAL A 98 4.12 -1.58 -13.29
N GLU A 99 4.42 -2.78 -13.83
CA GLU A 99 3.58 -3.96 -13.60
C GLU A 99 3.63 -4.40 -12.14
N ALA A 100 4.83 -4.42 -11.55
CA ALA A 100 5.01 -4.73 -10.13
C ALA A 100 4.32 -3.70 -9.22
N GLY A 101 4.48 -2.41 -9.51
CA GLY A 101 3.84 -1.35 -8.72
C GLY A 101 2.32 -1.38 -8.82
N LEU A 102 1.75 -1.60 -10.01
CA LEU A 102 0.31 -1.76 -10.16
C LEU A 102 -0.21 -3.03 -9.46
N ALA A 103 0.53 -4.15 -9.51
CA ALA A 103 0.14 -5.37 -8.82
C ALA A 103 0.02 -5.16 -7.29
N ILE A 104 1.00 -4.49 -6.69
CA ILE A 104 0.94 -4.12 -5.26
C ILE A 104 -0.24 -3.18 -5.00
N ALA A 105 -0.42 -2.15 -5.84
CA ALA A 105 -1.47 -1.16 -5.68
C ALA A 105 -2.87 -1.78 -5.76
N GLU A 106 -3.12 -2.68 -6.72
CA GLU A 106 -4.40 -3.40 -6.88
C GLU A 106 -4.73 -4.28 -5.66
N ILE A 107 -3.73 -4.97 -5.10
CA ILE A 107 -3.96 -5.76 -3.88
C ILE A 107 -4.34 -4.85 -2.72
N ILE A 108 -3.58 -3.75 -2.48
CA ILE A 108 -3.90 -2.81 -1.41
C ILE A 108 -5.30 -2.22 -1.59
N ALA A 109 -5.67 -1.83 -2.81
CA ALA A 109 -6.97 -1.26 -3.11
C ALA A 109 -8.13 -2.24 -2.91
N SER A 110 -7.90 -3.53 -3.17
CA SER A 110 -8.90 -4.59 -3.02
C SER A 110 -9.07 -5.10 -1.59
N MET A 111 -8.17 -4.79 -0.67
CA MET A 111 -8.25 -5.21 0.74
C MET A 111 -9.54 -4.72 1.40
N THR A 112 -10.13 -5.56 2.26
CA THR A 112 -11.33 -5.21 3.03
C THR A 112 -10.98 -4.49 4.34
N LYS A 113 -9.77 -4.72 4.85
CA LYS A 113 -9.27 -4.08 6.09
C LYS A 113 -9.09 -2.57 5.94
N PRO A 114 -9.18 -1.80 7.03
CA PRO A 114 -8.74 -0.42 7.08
C PRO A 114 -7.31 -0.28 6.54
N SER A 115 -7.09 0.65 5.62
CA SER A 115 -5.76 0.91 5.08
C SER A 115 -5.51 2.40 4.92
N VAL A 116 -4.30 2.83 5.27
CA VAL A 116 -3.81 4.20 5.11
C VAL A 116 -2.45 4.16 4.45
N SER A 117 -2.25 4.97 3.43
CA SER A 117 -0.93 5.26 2.87
C SER A 117 -0.39 6.58 3.45
N LEU A 118 0.89 6.61 3.73
CA LEU A 118 1.60 7.79 4.23
C LEU A 118 2.87 8.02 3.43
N VAL A 119 2.88 9.09 2.64
CA VAL A 119 4.05 9.54 1.88
C VAL A 119 4.98 10.33 2.81
N LEU A 120 6.19 9.80 3.06
CA LEU A 120 7.15 10.36 4.03
C LEU A 120 8.24 11.24 3.41
N GLY A 121 8.80 10.85 2.27
CA GLY A 121 9.83 11.62 1.57
C GLY A 121 9.43 11.88 0.14
N GLY A 122 9.15 10.81 -0.60
CA GLY A 122 8.68 10.93 -1.97
C GLY A 122 7.82 9.75 -2.39
N SER A 123 6.88 10.00 -3.31
CA SER A 123 6.13 8.94 -3.98
C SER A 123 6.09 9.29 -5.46
N HIS A 124 7.14 8.87 -6.18
CA HIS A 124 7.38 9.30 -7.55
C HIS A 124 6.98 8.23 -8.55
N SER A 125 6.53 8.65 -9.75
CA SER A 125 6.22 7.72 -10.85
C SER A 125 5.16 6.70 -10.44
N ILE A 126 5.45 5.38 -10.50
CA ILE A 126 4.55 4.31 -10.05
C ILE A 126 4.28 4.34 -8.52
N GLY A 127 5.02 5.13 -7.77
CA GLY A 127 4.71 5.44 -6.37
C GLY A 127 3.39 6.20 -6.20
N VAL A 128 2.96 6.99 -7.20
CA VAL A 128 1.70 7.75 -7.14
C VAL A 128 0.48 6.83 -7.04
N PRO A 129 0.30 5.81 -7.91
CA PRO A 129 -0.72 4.79 -7.71
C PRO A 129 -0.65 4.08 -6.35
N LEU A 130 0.56 3.75 -5.88
CA LEU A 130 0.74 3.12 -4.57
C LEU A 130 0.23 4.00 -3.42
N ALA A 131 0.45 5.32 -3.52
CA ALA A 131 -0.10 6.27 -2.55
C ALA A 131 -1.63 6.34 -2.60
N ALA A 132 -2.22 6.29 -3.79
CA ALA A 132 -3.67 6.35 -3.98
C ALA A 132 -4.39 5.03 -3.64
N ALA A 133 -3.68 3.90 -3.53
CA ALA A 133 -4.27 2.57 -3.40
C ALA A 133 -4.97 2.32 -2.05
N ALA A 134 -4.51 2.93 -0.97
CA ALA A 134 -5.13 2.76 0.34
C ALA A 134 -6.49 3.48 0.43
N LYS A 135 -7.35 3.05 1.36
CA LYS A 135 -8.66 3.69 1.59
C LYS A 135 -8.57 5.14 2.01
N ARG A 136 -7.45 5.55 2.58
CA ARG A 136 -7.10 6.96 2.86
C ARG A 136 -5.61 7.16 2.58
N SER A 137 -5.28 8.30 2.01
CA SER A 137 -3.92 8.65 1.61
C SER A 137 -3.48 9.97 2.24
N LEU A 138 -2.28 9.96 2.84
CA LEU A 138 -1.67 11.12 3.47
C LEU A 138 -0.28 11.39 2.91
N ILE A 139 0.10 12.65 2.97
CA ILE A 139 1.44 13.11 2.64
C ILE A 139 1.95 14.04 3.73
N VAL A 140 3.21 13.86 4.18
CA VAL A 140 3.80 14.81 5.14
C VAL A 140 4.19 16.13 4.45
N PRO A 141 4.24 17.27 5.18
CA PRO A 141 4.47 18.58 4.56
C PRO A 141 5.78 18.71 3.75
N SER A 142 6.81 17.94 4.09
CA SER A 142 8.12 17.97 3.41
C SER A 142 8.25 16.97 2.27
N ALA A 143 7.21 16.17 2.01
CA ALA A 143 7.25 15.17 0.95
C ALA A 143 6.75 15.73 -0.38
N SER A 144 7.15 15.07 -1.47
CA SER A 144 6.75 15.45 -2.82
C SER A 144 6.32 14.23 -3.64
N MET A 145 5.61 14.48 -4.72
CA MET A 145 5.19 13.47 -5.69
C MET A 145 5.60 13.90 -7.09
N THR A 146 6.00 12.95 -7.94
CA THR A 146 6.35 13.26 -9.33
C THR A 146 5.49 12.44 -10.28
N LEU A 147 4.79 13.14 -11.17
CA LEU A 147 4.07 12.57 -12.28
C LEU A 147 4.86 12.81 -13.57
N HIS A 148 5.10 11.77 -14.33
CA HIS A 148 5.73 11.84 -15.66
C HIS A 148 5.19 10.72 -16.55
N PRO A 149 5.35 10.82 -17.89
CA PRO A 149 4.96 9.74 -18.80
C PRO A 149 5.73 8.47 -18.56
N VAL A 150 5.18 7.34 -19.01
CA VAL A 150 5.87 6.05 -18.98
C VAL A 150 7.17 6.15 -19.79
N ARG A 151 8.26 5.69 -19.19
CA ARG A 151 9.60 5.63 -19.81
C ARG A 151 9.96 4.19 -20.12
N VAL A 152 10.55 3.97 -21.27
CA VAL A 152 11.07 2.65 -21.66
C VAL A 152 12.52 2.79 -22.07
N ASN A 153 13.40 1.96 -21.48
CA ASN A 153 14.78 1.84 -21.88
C ASN A 153 14.98 0.51 -22.64
N GLY A 154 15.60 0.57 -23.80
CA GLY A 154 15.93 -0.63 -24.56
C GLY A 154 15.70 -0.49 -26.05
N MET A 155 15.88 -1.60 -26.78
CA MET A 155 15.63 -1.69 -28.21
C MET A 155 14.10 -1.67 -28.46
N ILE A 156 13.64 -0.75 -29.28
CA ILE A 156 12.24 -0.67 -29.71
C ILE A 156 12.11 -1.40 -31.05
N VAL A 157 11.33 -2.48 -31.08
CA VAL A 157 11.02 -3.24 -32.29
C VAL A 157 9.53 -3.06 -32.60
N GLY A 158 9.20 -2.61 -33.80
CA GLY A 158 7.80 -2.33 -34.18
C GLY A 158 7.27 -1.03 -33.55
N VAL A 159 7.58 0.10 -34.20
CA VAL A 159 7.32 1.45 -33.66
C VAL A 159 5.86 1.66 -33.26
N GLU A 160 4.91 1.28 -34.10
CA GLU A 160 3.48 1.49 -33.84
C GLU A 160 2.98 0.62 -32.67
N GLN A 161 3.39 -0.65 -32.65
CA GLN A 161 3.00 -1.59 -31.57
C GLN A 161 3.59 -1.16 -30.22
N SER A 162 4.85 -0.74 -30.21
CA SER A 162 5.51 -0.25 -29.00
C SER A 162 4.88 1.03 -28.47
N PHE A 163 4.54 1.95 -29.38
CA PHE A 163 3.85 3.19 -29.01
C PHE A 163 2.46 2.89 -28.40
N ARG A 164 1.70 1.99 -29.00
CA ARG A 164 0.39 1.57 -28.49
C ARG A 164 0.51 0.95 -27.11
N TYR A 165 1.46 0.05 -26.92
CA TYR A 165 1.72 -0.60 -25.63
C TYR A 165 2.06 0.43 -24.52
N MET A 166 2.98 1.37 -24.80
CA MET A 166 3.31 2.43 -23.85
C MET A 166 2.11 3.31 -23.50
N ARG A 167 1.27 3.63 -24.48
CA ARG A 167 0.06 4.40 -24.25
C ARG A 167 -0.94 3.63 -23.38
N GLU A 168 -1.19 2.38 -23.68
CA GLU A 168 -2.07 1.53 -22.88
C GLU A 168 -1.58 1.40 -21.43
N MET A 169 -0.27 1.26 -21.24
CA MET A 169 0.34 1.22 -19.90
C MET A 169 0.11 2.55 -19.15
N GLN A 170 0.34 3.69 -19.79
CA GLN A 170 0.07 5.00 -19.21
C GLN A 170 -1.41 5.17 -18.87
N ASP A 171 -2.31 4.79 -19.77
CA ASP A 171 -3.75 4.85 -19.55
C ASP A 171 -4.20 3.97 -18.36
N ARG A 172 -3.55 2.81 -18.13
CA ARG A 172 -3.79 1.97 -16.94
C ARG A 172 -3.42 2.71 -15.66
N ILE A 173 -2.26 3.37 -15.63
CA ILE A 173 -1.82 4.17 -14.47
C ILE A 173 -2.80 5.30 -14.18
N VAL A 174 -3.17 6.06 -15.21
CA VAL A 174 -4.12 7.19 -15.07
C VAL A 174 -5.48 6.71 -14.56
N ARG A 175 -6.01 5.63 -15.15
CA ARG A 175 -7.27 5.03 -14.68
C ARG A 175 -7.20 4.60 -13.23
N PHE A 176 -6.12 3.92 -12.83
CA PHE A 176 -5.95 3.48 -11.44
C PHE A 176 -5.98 4.67 -10.48
N ILE A 177 -5.17 5.71 -10.73
CA ILE A 177 -5.13 6.92 -9.90
C ILE A 177 -6.54 7.52 -9.77
N CYS A 178 -7.23 7.72 -10.89
CA CYS A 178 -8.57 8.34 -10.90
C CYS A 178 -9.66 7.49 -10.24
N SER A 179 -9.52 6.16 -10.26
CA SER A 179 -10.48 5.25 -9.61
C SER A 179 -10.31 5.20 -8.10
N HIS A 180 -9.12 5.54 -7.57
CA HIS A 180 -8.78 5.43 -6.16
C HIS A 180 -8.45 6.78 -5.51
N SER A 181 -8.69 7.90 -6.21
CA SER A 181 -8.48 9.24 -5.71
C SER A 181 -9.56 10.20 -6.23
N ARG A 182 -9.48 11.47 -5.85
CA ARG A 182 -10.39 12.51 -6.37
C ARG A 182 -9.83 13.21 -7.62
N ALA A 183 -8.67 12.78 -8.10
CA ALA A 183 -8.00 13.38 -9.26
C ALA A 183 -8.75 13.09 -10.54
N LYS A 184 -8.72 14.07 -11.48
CA LYS A 184 -9.34 13.94 -12.78
C LYS A 184 -8.31 13.53 -13.83
N ALA A 185 -8.70 12.66 -14.76
CA ALA A 185 -7.81 12.12 -15.79
C ALA A 185 -7.16 13.22 -16.65
N GLU A 186 -7.93 14.27 -17.02
CA GLU A 186 -7.42 15.40 -17.78
C GLU A 186 -6.29 16.10 -17.03
N LYS A 187 -6.46 16.27 -15.69
CA LYS A 187 -5.44 16.92 -14.86
C LYS A 187 -4.19 16.06 -14.68
N ILE A 188 -4.35 14.76 -14.46
CA ILE A 188 -3.21 13.83 -14.38
C ILE A 188 -2.42 13.84 -15.69
N ASN A 189 -3.09 13.76 -16.85
CA ASN A 189 -2.43 13.81 -18.15
C ASN A 189 -1.73 15.16 -18.38
N GLU A 190 -2.35 16.28 -18.02
CA GLU A 190 -1.72 17.61 -18.09
C GLU A 190 -0.44 17.66 -17.26
N LEU A 191 -0.49 17.19 -16.00
CA LEU A 191 0.66 17.17 -15.09
C LEU A 191 1.79 16.26 -15.61
N MET A 192 1.45 15.11 -16.16
CA MET A 192 2.44 14.20 -16.74
C MET A 192 3.19 14.81 -17.94
N MET A 193 2.52 15.64 -18.73
CA MET A 193 3.05 16.16 -19.98
C MET A 193 3.64 17.57 -19.90
N ARG A 194 3.73 18.17 -18.70
CA ARG A 194 4.33 19.51 -18.54
C ARG A 194 5.81 19.51 -18.90
N PRO A 195 6.27 20.42 -19.78
CA PRO A 195 7.67 20.43 -20.22
C PRO A 195 8.62 21.19 -19.29
N ASP A 196 8.13 21.98 -18.33
CA ASP A 196 8.89 23.07 -17.73
C ASP A 196 9.49 22.77 -16.34
N GLN A 197 9.13 21.67 -15.70
CA GLN A 197 9.52 21.41 -14.31
C GLN A 197 10.64 20.38 -14.15
N MET A 198 10.93 19.59 -15.16
CA MET A 198 12.00 18.61 -15.14
C MET A 198 13.10 19.01 -16.13
N ALA A 199 14.35 19.09 -15.67
CA ALA A 199 15.48 19.62 -16.43
C ALA A 199 15.77 18.91 -17.78
N THR A 200 15.37 17.64 -17.92
CA THR A 200 15.68 16.81 -19.10
C THR A 200 14.49 16.02 -19.63
N ASP A 201 13.27 16.25 -19.10
CA ASP A 201 12.09 15.48 -19.47
C ASP A 201 10.79 16.27 -19.16
N CYS A 202 9.65 15.76 -19.59
CA CYS A 202 8.35 16.28 -19.18
C CYS A 202 7.85 15.60 -17.91
N GLY A 203 7.03 16.31 -17.15
CA GLY A 203 6.44 15.88 -15.90
C GLY A 203 6.31 17.02 -14.90
N THR A 204 5.73 16.70 -13.76
CA THR A 204 5.48 17.68 -12.70
C THR A 204 5.91 17.12 -11.36
N ILE A 205 6.63 17.94 -10.57
CA ILE A 205 6.89 17.69 -9.16
C ILE A 205 5.82 18.46 -8.39
N LEU A 206 5.08 17.76 -7.54
CA LEU A 206 4.03 18.32 -6.69
C LEU A 206 4.50 18.33 -5.26
N GLU A 207 4.40 19.47 -4.62
CA GLU A 207 4.49 19.60 -3.16
C GLU A 207 3.23 19.00 -2.49
N ALA A 208 3.27 18.82 -1.18
CA ALA A 208 2.21 18.15 -0.43
C ALA A 208 0.82 18.79 -0.63
N GLU A 209 0.74 20.11 -0.53
CA GLU A 209 -0.49 20.88 -0.68
C GLU A 209 -1.06 20.79 -2.11
N GLU A 210 -0.21 20.77 -3.12
CA GLU A 210 -0.60 20.63 -4.52
C GLU A 210 -1.15 19.22 -4.79
N ALA A 211 -0.51 18.17 -4.25
CA ALA A 211 -0.97 16.80 -4.38
C ALA A 211 -2.38 16.62 -3.78
N VAL A 212 -2.67 17.28 -2.66
CA VAL A 212 -4.01 17.33 -2.05
C VAL A 212 -4.97 18.18 -2.86
N ALA A 213 -4.55 19.35 -3.33
CA ALA A 213 -5.38 20.26 -4.13
C ALA A 213 -5.84 19.62 -5.45
N TYR A 214 -4.97 18.84 -6.10
CA TYR A 214 -5.33 18.07 -7.30
C TYR A 214 -6.08 16.76 -6.98
N GLY A 215 -6.27 16.44 -5.71
CA GLY A 215 -7.03 15.29 -5.25
C GLY A 215 -6.32 13.95 -5.42
N ILE A 216 -4.99 13.95 -5.60
CA ILE A 216 -4.19 12.72 -5.75
C ILE A 216 -4.07 12.01 -4.40
N VAL A 217 -3.88 12.78 -3.33
CA VAL A 217 -3.93 12.32 -1.94
C VAL A 217 -5.00 13.09 -1.16
N ASP A 218 -5.45 12.54 -0.05
CA ASP A 218 -6.58 13.08 0.69
C ASP A 218 -6.23 14.26 1.58
N GLU A 219 -5.08 14.19 2.28
CA GLU A 219 -4.78 15.10 3.39
C GLU A 219 -3.27 15.26 3.59
N VAL A 220 -2.84 16.46 3.96
CA VAL A 220 -1.50 16.67 4.50
C VAL A 220 -1.53 16.29 5.99
N GLY A 221 -0.69 15.32 6.38
CA GLY A 221 -0.67 14.84 7.77
C GLY A 221 0.47 13.87 8.04
N GLY A 222 0.77 13.68 9.33
CA GLY A 222 1.83 12.81 9.82
C GLY A 222 1.34 11.45 10.30
N LEU A 223 2.23 10.74 10.98
CA LEU A 223 1.99 9.40 11.52
C LEU A 223 0.83 9.37 12.53
N ASP A 224 0.74 10.38 13.39
CA ASP A 224 -0.31 10.51 14.38
C ASP A 224 -1.70 10.55 13.74
N ARG A 225 -1.83 11.33 12.66
CA ARG A 225 -3.07 11.44 11.89
C ARG A 225 -3.39 10.15 11.14
N ALA A 226 -2.39 9.50 10.54
CA ALA A 226 -2.56 8.22 9.87
C ALA A 226 -3.09 7.12 10.82
N LEU A 227 -2.51 7.02 12.02
CA LEU A 227 -2.97 6.08 13.05
C LEU A 227 -4.36 6.44 13.60
N SER A 228 -4.69 7.72 13.73
CA SER A 228 -6.04 8.16 14.12
C SER A 228 -7.08 7.70 13.09
N ILE A 229 -6.81 7.89 11.82
CA ILE A 229 -7.70 7.45 10.72
C ILE A 229 -7.90 5.93 10.74
N LEU A 230 -6.83 5.15 10.93
CA LEU A 230 -6.95 3.69 11.05
C LEU A 230 -7.88 3.29 12.19
N ARG A 231 -7.78 3.96 13.36
CA ARG A 231 -8.66 3.72 14.52
C ARG A 231 -10.11 4.05 14.21
N GLU A 232 -10.35 5.19 13.59
CA GLU A 232 -11.69 5.62 13.16
C GLU A 232 -12.33 4.61 12.19
N MET A 233 -11.54 4.12 11.22
CA MET A 233 -12.01 3.12 10.24
C MET A 233 -12.27 1.76 10.87
N LYS A 234 -11.42 1.31 11.82
CA LYS A 234 -11.64 0.08 12.59
C LYS A 234 -12.94 0.15 13.38
N ALA A 235 -13.18 1.26 14.09
CA ALA A 235 -14.38 1.45 14.89
C ALA A 235 -15.66 1.34 14.02
N LYS A 236 -15.70 2.05 12.90
CA LYS A 236 -16.81 1.98 11.92
C LYS A 236 -17.04 0.58 11.37
N ARG A 237 -15.95 -0.15 11.05
CA ARG A 237 -16.06 -1.54 10.57
C ARG A 237 -16.68 -2.47 11.61
N SER A 238 -16.34 -2.27 12.87
CA SER A 238 -16.88 -3.06 13.99
C SER A 238 -18.37 -2.77 14.21
N GLU A 239 -18.79 -1.50 14.12
CA GLU A 239 -20.20 -1.10 14.22
C GLU A 239 -21.04 -1.74 13.11
N ASN A 240 -20.59 -1.65 11.86
CA ASN A 240 -21.27 -2.25 10.71
C ASN A 240 -21.41 -3.78 10.83
N LYS A 241 -20.35 -4.48 11.29
CA LYS A 241 -20.43 -5.93 11.54
C LYS A 241 -21.48 -6.30 12.58
N ASN A 242 -21.58 -5.51 13.65
CA ASN A 242 -22.56 -5.73 14.71
C ASN A 242 -23.99 -5.48 14.24
N GLU A 243 -24.24 -4.46 13.44
CA GLU A 243 -25.55 -4.18 12.84
C GLU A 243 -26.00 -5.31 11.93
N ILE A 244 -25.14 -5.79 11.02
CA ILE A 244 -25.46 -6.91 10.11
C ILE A 244 -25.77 -8.18 10.91
N SER A 245 -24.98 -8.49 11.94
CA SER A 245 -25.20 -9.65 12.82
C SER A 245 -26.51 -9.55 13.61
N SER A 246 -26.93 -8.35 13.98
CA SER A 246 -28.18 -8.11 14.70
C SER A 246 -29.42 -8.28 13.79
N LEU A 247 -29.29 -7.88 12.51
CA LEU A 247 -30.34 -8.01 11.51
C LEU A 247 -30.55 -9.47 11.09
N SER A 248 -29.46 -10.22 10.90
CA SER A 248 -29.55 -11.66 10.56
C SER A 248 -30.25 -12.49 11.66
N LYS A 249 -29.98 -12.18 12.94
CA LYS A 249 -30.64 -12.84 14.08
C LYS A 249 -32.12 -12.49 14.25
N LYS A 250 -32.59 -11.36 13.69
CA LYS A 250 -34.02 -11.01 13.69
C LYS A 250 -34.80 -11.71 12.57
N GLY A 251 -34.18 -11.92 11.41
CA GLY A 251 -34.81 -12.61 10.27
C GLY A 251 -34.94 -14.14 10.42
N GLU A 252 -34.25 -14.75 11.40
CA GLU A 252 -34.39 -16.19 11.70
C GLU A 252 -35.49 -16.49 12.76
N LYS A 253 -36.19 -15.47 13.27
CA LYS A 253 -37.21 -15.59 14.31
C LYS A 253 -38.65 -15.34 13.80
N ASP A 254 -38.79 -14.97 12.56
CA ASP A 254 -40.05 -14.79 11.84
C ASP A 254 -40.26 -15.95 10.82
#